data_007468d6b7e67ca36a48a5e5596e2f37
#
_entry.id   007468d6b7e67ca36a48a5e5596e2f37
#
_cell.length_a   1.000
_cell.length_b   1.000
_cell.length_c   1.000
_cell.angle_alpha   90.00
_cell.angle_beta   90.00
_cell.angle_gamma   90.00
#
_symmetry.space_group_name_H-M   'P 1'
#
loop_
_entity.id
_entity.type
_entity.pdbx_description
1 polymer ?
#
loop_
_entity_poly.entity_id
_entity_poly.type
_entity_poly.pdbx_seq_one_letter_code
_entity_poly.pdbx_strand_id
1 'polypeptide(L)'
;MIELNKTQNAVLKVLKDTYKKDTVTRAEINALVKKKVIKNPSWLKSDKYKVDRGVYTLNVDSMDDTTTVDTTDTKISNDTKAAYIVSSLTDNVVPAKDTDFVNFGNYADIKNIVKSKKFYPVFITGLSGNGKTLAVTQACAESKREMIRCNITIETDEDDLLGGYRLKDGQTVWQNGPVIEAMERGAVLLLDEIDLASNKIMCLQPILEGSGVYVKKINKFVKPKLGFNVIATANTKGQGSDDGKFIGTNVLNEAFLERFPVTFEQQYPTAKVEEKIVAQKLVSAGKRDQKFAHNLVTWADVIRKTYNDGGVDEIISTRRLVHIAEAYGIFRNKMKAIAVCTNRFDDDTKSSFVDLYTKVDSGASVDQILSDKKAAEEAEILSEKKSDDSEEESEDDFTV
;
A
#
# COMPACT_ATOMS: atom_id res chain seq x y z
N MET A 1 -4.19 11.30 44.17
CA MET A 1 -4.87 12.64 44.19
C MET A 1 -3.98 13.65 43.43
N ILE A 2 -4.53 14.34 42.44
CA ILE A 2 -3.81 15.32 41.69
C ILE A 2 -3.79 16.63 42.48
N GLU A 3 -2.65 17.02 43.06
CA GLU A 3 -2.54 18.31 43.75
C GLU A 3 -2.49 19.46 42.72
N LEU A 4 -3.57 20.20 42.66
CA LEU A 4 -3.69 21.43 41.90
C LEU A 4 -3.12 22.61 42.70
N ASN A 5 -2.40 23.50 42.05
CA ASN A 5 -1.90 24.71 42.69
C ASN A 5 -3.05 25.72 42.98
N LYS A 6 -2.80 26.69 43.88
CA LYS A 6 -3.81 27.71 44.26
C LYS A 6 -4.46 28.41 43.11
N THR A 7 -3.71 28.68 42.05
CA THR A 7 -4.22 29.39 40.84
C THR A 7 -5.13 28.48 40.02
N GLN A 8 -4.81 27.19 39.90
CA GLN A 8 -5.61 26.21 39.18
C GLN A 8 -6.94 25.96 39.90
N ASN A 9 -6.92 25.82 41.23
CA ASN A 9 -8.10 25.71 42.05
C ASN A 9 -9.04 26.93 41.95
N ALA A 10 -8.48 28.14 41.90
CA ALA A 10 -9.26 29.35 41.69
C ALA A 10 -9.96 29.36 40.32
N VAL A 11 -9.29 28.92 39.26
CA VAL A 11 -9.87 28.81 37.92
C VAL A 11 -10.99 27.77 37.88
N LEU A 12 -10.84 26.58 38.48
CA LEU A 12 -11.87 25.56 38.57
C LEU A 12 -13.12 26.08 39.32
N LYS A 13 -12.89 26.79 40.42
CA LYS A 13 -13.99 27.40 41.21
C LYS A 13 -14.78 28.38 40.35
N VAL A 14 -14.12 29.28 39.65
CA VAL A 14 -14.79 30.25 38.78
C VAL A 14 -15.58 29.59 37.65
N LEU A 15 -15.04 28.51 37.05
CA LEU A 15 -15.73 27.74 36.00
C LEU A 15 -16.97 27.02 36.56
N LYS A 16 -16.85 26.35 37.73
CA LYS A 16 -17.98 25.69 38.39
C LYS A 16 -19.07 26.67 38.84
N ASP A 17 -18.69 27.78 39.41
CA ASP A 17 -19.64 28.84 39.88
C ASP A 17 -20.36 29.51 38.70
N THR A 18 -19.67 29.70 37.57
CA THR A 18 -20.24 30.40 36.39
C THR A 18 -21.20 29.49 35.61
N TYR A 19 -20.83 28.23 35.40
CA TYR A 19 -21.60 27.34 34.52
C TYR A 19 -22.46 26.32 35.31
N LYS A 20 -22.24 26.15 36.61
CA LYS A 20 -22.95 25.20 37.48
C LYS A 20 -23.02 23.80 36.91
N LYS A 21 -21.92 23.34 36.30
CA LYS A 21 -21.76 22.04 35.63
C LYS A 21 -20.43 21.42 36.02
N ASP A 22 -20.37 20.07 35.94
CA ASP A 22 -19.14 19.30 36.19
C ASP A 22 -18.23 19.19 34.94
N THR A 23 -18.71 19.65 33.80
CA THR A 23 -17.94 19.67 32.54
C THR A 23 -18.09 21.01 31.84
N VAL A 24 -17.03 21.43 31.11
CA VAL A 24 -17.04 22.68 30.32
C VAL A 24 -16.51 22.42 28.93
N THR A 25 -17.05 23.15 27.97
CA THR A 25 -16.59 23.12 26.58
C THR A 25 -15.43 24.10 26.35
N ARG A 26 -14.65 23.86 25.32
CA ARG A 26 -13.57 24.77 24.87
C ARG A 26 -14.11 26.18 24.56
N ALA A 27 -15.34 26.28 24.05
CA ALA A 27 -16.00 27.55 23.74
C ALA A 27 -16.32 28.35 25.02
N GLU A 28 -16.85 27.67 26.06
CA GLU A 28 -17.16 28.27 27.35
C GLU A 28 -15.91 28.76 28.07
N ILE A 29 -14.81 28.00 28.06
CA ILE A 29 -13.53 28.44 28.60
C ILE A 29 -13.03 29.69 27.87
N ASN A 30 -13.03 29.65 26.54
CA ASN A 30 -12.56 30.80 25.73
C ASN A 30 -13.41 32.07 25.91
N ALA A 31 -14.71 31.90 26.19
CA ALA A 31 -15.59 33.05 26.46
C ALA A 31 -15.17 33.79 27.76
N LEU A 32 -14.81 33.06 28.83
CA LEU A 32 -14.33 33.69 30.06
C LEU A 32 -12.90 34.25 29.94
N VAL A 33 -12.05 33.62 29.15
CA VAL A 33 -10.74 34.19 28.84
C VAL A 33 -10.85 35.50 28.04
N LYS A 34 -11.76 35.55 27.04
CA LYS A 34 -12.04 36.76 26.26
C LYS A 34 -12.61 37.91 27.13
N LYS A 35 -13.43 37.58 28.13
CA LYS A 35 -13.94 38.54 29.14
C LYS A 35 -12.91 38.89 30.20
N LYS A 36 -11.66 38.39 30.14
CA LYS A 36 -10.60 38.63 31.11
C LYS A 36 -10.93 38.16 32.56
N VAL A 37 -11.91 37.28 32.72
CA VAL A 37 -12.32 36.73 34.03
C VAL A 37 -11.32 35.68 34.53
N ILE A 38 -10.79 34.90 33.62
CA ILE A 38 -9.75 33.86 33.89
C ILE A 38 -8.58 34.01 32.91
N LYS A 39 -7.37 33.65 33.32
CA LYS A 39 -6.26 33.44 32.39
C LYS A 39 -6.48 32.13 31.65
N ASN A 40 -5.96 32.03 30.41
CA ASN A 40 -6.12 30.81 29.60
C ASN A 40 -5.61 29.54 30.32
N PRO A 41 -6.49 28.61 30.73
CA PRO A 41 -6.10 27.43 31.48
C PRO A 41 -5.65 26.32 30.49
N SER A 42 -4.46 26.46 29.90
CA SER A 42 -3.91 25.46 28.98
C SER A 42 -3.81 24.06 29.60
N TRP A 43 -3.54 23.99 30.90
CA TRP A 43 -3.48 22.74 31.67
C TRP A 43 -4.83 21.98 31.69
N LEU A 44 -5.97 22.68 31.77
CA LEU A 44 -7.31 22.08 31.76
C LEU A 44 -7.70 21.57 30.36
N LYS A 45 -7.10 22.13 29.31
CA LYS A 45 -7.33 21.73 27.91
C LYS A 45 -6.50 20.52 27.48
N SER A 46 -5.71 19.93 28.38
CA SER A 46 -4.94 18.71 28.13
C SER A 46 -5.85 17.48 28.08
N ASP A 47 -5.38 16.42 27.41
CA ASP A 47 -6.13 15.17 27.27
C ASP A 47 -6.43 14.51 28.61
N LYS A 48 -5.67 14.82 29.67
CA LYS A 48 -5.88 14.36 31.03
C LYS A 48 -7.26 14.75 31.63
N TYR A 49 -7.80 15.88 31.21
CA TYR A 49 -9.09 16.38 31.72
C TYR A 49 -10.20 16.34 30.67
N LYS A 50 -9.93 15.74 29.53
CA LYS A 50 -10.85 15.66 28.41
C LYS A 50 -11.82 14.50 28.58
N VAL A 51 -13.10 14.77 28.50
CA VAL A 51 -14.19 13.78 28.57
C VAL A 51 -14.69 13.43 27.18
N ASP A 52 -14.73 14.42 26.27
CA ASP A 52 -15.17 14.24 24.89
C ASP A 52 -14.52 15.32 24.00
N ARG A 53 -14.72 15.27 22.68
CA ARG A 53 -14.13 16.20 21.72
C ARG A 53 -14.46 17.66 22.07
N GLY A 54 -13.50 18.35 22.70
CA GLY A 54 -13.63 19.74 23.13
C GLY A 54 -14.40 19.97 24.43
N VAL A 55 -14.64 18.90 25.22
CA VAL A 55 -15.30 18.94 26.54
C VAL A 55 -14.34 18.47 27.62
N TYR A 56 -14.23 19.18 28.73
CA TYR A 56 -13.28 18.94 29.82
C TYR A 56 -13.99 18.81 31.15
N THR A 57 -13.53 17.87 32.02
CA THR A 57 -14.10 17.71 33.37
C THR A 57 -13.56 18.74 34.33
N LEU A 58 -14.42 19.20 35.23
CA LEU A 58 -14.09 20.05 36.37
C LEU A 58 -13.96 19.25 37.68
N ASN A 59 -14.32 17.96 37.69
CA ASN A 59 -14.17 17.05 38.84
C ASN A 59 -12.82 16.36 38.78
N VAL A 60 -11.81 16.97 39.38
CA VAL A 60 -10.43 16.49 39.38
C VAL A 60 -10.18 15.45 40.46
N ASP A 61 -11.00 15.42 41.49
CA ASP A 61 -10.85 14.55 42.69
C ASP A 61 -11.34 13.09 42.47
N SER A 62 -12.03 12.82 41.37
CA SER A 62 -12.58 11.48 41.05
C SER A 62 -11.78 10.69 39.99
N MET A 63 -10.59 11.16 39.64
CA MET A 63 -9.73 10.42 38.71
C MET A 63 -8.79 9.49 39.48
N ASP A 64 -9.11 8.18 39.49
CA ASP A 64 -8.23 7.14 39.98
C ASP A 64 -7.00 6.98 39.09
N ASP A 65 -5.83 6.98 39.74
CA ASP A 65 -4.53 6.64 39.16
C ASP A 65 -4.47 5.13 38.87
N THR A 66 -4.88 4.69 37.71
CA THR A 66 -4.56 3.34 37.25
C THR A 66 -3.93 3.39 35.88
N THR A 67 -2.64 3.67 35.86
CA THR A 67 -1.65 3.09 34.95
C THR A 67 -0.25 3.45 35.46
N THR A 68 0.25 2.63 36.38
CA THR A 68 1.68 2.59 36.71
C THR A 68 2.43 1.86 35.59
N VAL A 69 3.27 2.57 34.88
CA VAL A 69 4.36 1.98 34.12
C VAL A 69 5.64 2.26 34.89
N ASP A 70 6.28 1.20 35.36
CA ASP A 70 7.57 1.20 36.01
C ASP A 70 8.61 1.97 35.20
N THR A 71 9.12 3.05 35.79
CA THR A 71 10.32 3.73 35.32
C THR A 71 11.43 3.54 36.33
N THR A 72 12.39 2.69 36.00
CA THR A 72 13.69 2.69 36.67
C THR A 72 14.50 3.92 36.24
N ASP A 73 14.91 4.67 37.26
CA ASP A 73 15.67 5.90 37.20
C ASP A 73 16.96 5.80 36.38
N THR A 74 17.11 6.73 35.43
CA THR A 74 18.43 7.26 35.08
C THR A 74 18.32 8.78 34.99
N LYS A 75 18.99 9.46 35.94
CA LYS A 75 19.14 10.92 35.93
C LYS A 75 19.90 11.37 34.68
N ILE A 76 19.22 12.13 33.83
CA ILE A 76 19.83 12.87 32.73
C ILE A 76 19.60 14.37 32.99
N SER A 77 20.66 15.12 32.96
CA SER A 77 20.80 16.57 33.16
C SER A 77 19.87 17.37 32.21
N ASN A 78 19.36 18.47 32.75
CA ASN A 78 18.59 19.47 32.03
C ASN A 78 19.46 20.12 30.93
N ASP A 79 19.17 19.74 29.67
CA ASP A 79 19.31 20.64 28.51
C ASP A 79 18.65 19.94 27.33
N THR A 80 17.68 20.65 26.70
CA THR A 80 16.91 20.25 25.52
C THR A 80 16.01 19.02 25.68
N LYS A 81 14.84 19.23 26.29
CA LYS A 81 13.71 18.31 26.18
C LYS A 81 13.11 18.40 24.77
N ALA A 82 13.67 17.69 23.81
CA ALA A 82 12.91 17.27 22.66
C ALA A 82 11.83 16.30 23.17
N ALA A 83 10.58 16.73 23.19
CA ALA A 83 9.47 15.89 23.59
C ALA A 83 9.33 14.76 22.56
N TYR A 84 9.71 13.55 22.94
CA TYR A 84 9.42 12.37 22.14
C TYR A 84 7.91 12.16 22.13
N ILE A 85 7.27 12.49 21.03
CA ILE A 85 5.95 11.96 20.75
C ILE A 85 6.20 10.62 20.07
N VAL A 86 6.08 9.54 20.83
CA VAL A 86 5.81 8.23 20.25
C VAL A 86 4.58 8.44 19.40
N SER A 87 4.68 8.24 18.10
CA SER A 87 3.54 8.27 17.20
C SER A 87 2.53 7.30 17.78
N SER A 88 1.37 7.80 18.15
CA SER A 88 0.27 6.99 18.60
C SER A 88 -0.41 6.29 17.42
N LEU A 89 0.29 5.39 16.75
CA LEU A 89 -0.34 4.24 16.12
C LEU A 89 -0.77 3.31 17.28
N THR A 90 -1.64 3.82 18.15
CA THR A 90 -2.22 3.07 19.27
C THR A 90 -3.14 1.96 18.76
N ASP A 91 -3.50 2.01 17.47
CA ASP A 91 -4.40 1.06 16.87
C ASP A 91 -3.65 -0.20 16.43
N ASN A 92 -4.32 -1.32 16.60
CA ASN A 92 -3.86 -2.61 16.11
C ASN A 92 -3.73 -2.56 14.57
N VAL A 93 -2.50 -2.58 14.08
CA VAL A 93 -2.18 -2.57 12.64
C VAL A 93 -2.13 -3.98 12.03
N VAL A 94 -2.81 -4.94 12.63
CA VAL A 94 -3.04 -6.25 12.01
C VAL A 94 -4.06 -6.06 10.89
N PRO A 95 -3.71 -6.40 9.64
CA PRO A 95 -4.62 -6.25 8.50
C PRO A 95 -5.91 -7.06 8.69
N ALA A 96 -7.01 -6.55 8.14
CA ALA A 96 -8.25 -7.31 8.06
C ALA A 96 -8.09 -8.51 7.11
N LYS A 97 -8.69 -9.64 7.49
CA LYS A 97 -8.69 -10.82 6.63
C LYS A 97 -9.67 -10.62 5.47
N ASP A 98 -9.19 -10.82 4.23
CA ASP A 98 -10.05 -10.89 3.05
C ASP A 98 -10.68 -12.29 2.96
N THR A 99 -12.00 -12.35 3.05
CA THR A 99 -12.77 -13.60 2.97
C THR A 99 -12.82 -14.19 1.56
N ASP A 100 -12.62 -13.35 0.55
CA ASP A 100 -12.63 -13.72 -0.87
C ASP A 100 -11.24 -14.10 -1.39
N PHE A 101 -10.23 -14.08 -0.52
CA PHE A 101 -8.88 -14.40 -0.89
C PHE A 101 -8.73 -15.88 -1.28
N VAL A 102 -8.11 -16.13 -2.43
CA VAL A 102 -7.75 -17.47 -2.91
C VAL A 102 -6.25 -17.64 -2.90
N ASN A 103 -5.76 -18.69 -2.27
CA ASN A 103 -4.32 -18.99 -2.18
C ASN A 103 -3.78 -19.41 -3.55
N PHE A 104 -2.66 -18.82 -3.95
CA PHE A 104 -1.91 -19.25 -5.14
C PHE A 104 -0.46 -18.78 -5.08
N GLY A 105 0.36 -19.29 -6.01
CA GLY A 105 1.76 -18.92 -6.14
C GLY A 105 2.54 -19.14 -4.85
N ASN A 106 3.33 -18.17 -4.47
CA ASN A 106 4.24 -18.23 -3.33
C ASN A 106 3.57 -17.96 -1.97
N TYR A 107 2.23 -17.88 -1.93
CA TYR A 107 1.50 -17.50 -0.71
C TYR A 107 1.82 -18.36 0.51
N ALA A 108 1.90 -19.69 0.32
CA ALA A 108 2.17 -20.61 1.43
C ALA A 108 3.55 -20.36 2.08
N ASP A 109 4.56 -20.09 1.26
CA ASP A 109 5.92 -19.81 1.72
C ASP A 109 6.00 -18.44 2.40
N ILE A 110 5.40 -17.42 1.81
CA ILE A 110 5.27 -16.07 2.42
C ILE A 110 4.62 -16.19 3.79
N LYS A 111 3.51 -16.93 3.90
CA LYS A 111 2.80 -17.15 5.17
C LYS A 111 3.65 -17.88 6.19
N ASN A 112 4.43 -18.91 5.78
CA ASN A 112 5.34 -19.63 6.66
C ASN A 112 6.43 -18.69 7.20
N ILE A 113 7.01 -17.85 6.36
CA ILE A 113 8.02 -16.85 6.76
C ILE A 113 7.40 -15.87 7.77
N VAL A 114 6.25 -15.29 7.48
CA VAL A 114 5.54 -14.36 8.38
C VAL A 114 5.22 -15.01 9.72
N LYS A 115 4.74 -16.26 9.71
CA LYS A 115 4.37 -17.02 10.91
C LYS A 115 5.59 -17.40 11.76
N SER A 116 6.76 -17.60 11.14
CA SER A 116 7.99 -18.03 11.83
C SER A 116 8.49 -17.00 12.85
N LYS A 117 8.15 -15.72 12.67
CA LYS A 117 8.67 -14.57 13.43
C LYS A 117 10.20 -14.43 13.40
N LYS A 118 10.88 -15.14 12.51
CA LYS A 118 12.31 -14.99 12.29
C LYS A 118 12.56 -13.83 11.34
N PHE A 119 13.65 -13.13 11.57
CA PHE A 119 14.12 -12.13 10.62
C PHE A 119 14.64 -12.85 9.37
N TYR A 120 13.95 -12.66 8.26
CA TYR A 120 14.27 -13.27 6.97
C TYR A 120 13.68 -12.41 5.85
N PRO A 121 14.40 -11.36 5.41
CA PRO A 121 13.94 -10.44 4.39
C PRO A 121 13.56 -11.15 3.08
N VAL A 122 12.48 -10.67 2.46
CA VAL A 122 11.91 -11.28 1.24
C VAL A 122 11.70 -10.19 0.20
N PHE A 123 12.15 -10.47 -1.03
CA PHE A 123 11.87 -9.68 -2.22
C PHE A 123 10.85 -10.41 -3.09
N ILE A 124 9.76 -9.73 -3.48
CA ILE A 124 8.69 -10.31 -4.31
C ILE A 124 8.58 -9.50 -5.58
N THR A 125 8.92 -10.09 -6.70
CA THR A 125 8.85 -9.46 -8.03
C THR A 125 7.73 -10.05 -8.87
N GLY A 126 7.35 -9.36 -9.93
CA GLY A 126 6.40 -9.83 -10.95
C GLY A 126 5.47 -8.72 -11.44
N LEU A 127 4.75 -8.97 -12.50
CA LEU A 127 3.89 -8.00 -13.18
C LEU A 127 2.85 -7.36 -12.26
N SER A 128 2.42 -6.15 -12.62
CA SER A 128 1.41 -5.43 -11.84
C SER A 128 0.06 -6.18 -11.79
N GLY A 129 -0.62 -6.09 -10.65
CA GLY A 129 -1.96 -6.66 -10.48
C GLY A 129 -2.03 -8.19 -10.38
N ASN A 130 -0.90 -8.86 -10.08
CA ASN A 130 -0.80 -10.31 -9.86
C ASN A 130 -0.90 -10.71 -8.37
N GLY A 131 -1.24 -9.80 -7.46
CA GLY A 131 -1.55 -10.10 -6.06
C GLY A 131 -0.36 -10.11 -5.08
N LYS A 132 0.83 -9.61 -5.43
CA LYS A 132 2.02 -9.54 -4.54
C LYS A 132 1.70 -8.94 -3.16
N THR A 133 1.26 -7.70 -3.15
CA THR A 133 0.93 -6.94 -1.92
C THR A 133 -0.21 -7.59 -1.15
N LEU A 134 -1.24 -8.09 -1.86
CA LEU A 134 -2.39 -8.77 -1.25
C LEU A 134 -1.96 -10.07 -0.54
N ALA A 135 -1.04 -10.84 -1.12
CA ALA A 135 -0.53 -12.07 -0.51
C ALA A 135 0.17 -11.79 0.83
N VAL A 136 1.00 -10.74 0.91
CA VAL A 136 1.65 -10.33 2.16
C VAL A 136 0.63 -9.88 3.20
N THR A 137 -0.31 -9.02 2.79
CA THR A 137 -1.38 -8.51 3.65
C THR A 137 -2.20 -9.65 4.24
N GLN A 138 -2.62 -10.61 3.41
CA GLN A 138 -3.40 -11.77 3.86
C GLN A 138 -2.58 -12.72 4.75
N ALA A 139 -1.29 -12.92 4.45
CA ALA A 139 -0.41 -13.72 5.30
C ALA A 139 -0.26 -13.10 6.70
N CYS A 140 -0.14 -11.78 6.79
CA CYS A 140 -0.13 -11.06 8.06
C CYS A 140 -1.47 -11.16 8.80
N ALA A 141 -2.59 -10.96 8.09
CA ALA A 141 -3.93 -11.08 8.65
C ALA A 141 -4.20 -12.47 9.25
N GLU A 142 -3.92 -13.53 8.49
CA GLU A 142 -4.13 -14.90 8.95
C GLU A 142 -3.17 -15.34 10.07
N SER A 143 -1.97 -14.75 10.10
CA SER A 143 -0.98 -15.01 11.14
C SER A 143 -1.13 -14.10 12.35
N LYS A 144 -2.12 -13.18 12.35
CA LYS A 144 -2.35 -12.16 13.37
C LYS A 144 -1.08 -11.36 13.65
N ARG A 145 -0.39 -10.96 12.59
CA ARG A 145 0.84 -10.19 12.62
C ARG A 145 0.56 -8.74 12.25
N GLU A 146 1.08 -7.83 13.04
CA GLU A 146 1.09 -6.42 12.67
C GLU A 146 1.90 -6.22 11.39
N MET A 147 1.40 -5.37 10.50
CA MET A 147 2.04 -5.00 9.25
C MET A 147 2.02 -3.49 9.08
N ILE A 148 3.16 -2.92 8.82
CA ILE A 148 3.29 -1.50 8.46
C ILE A 148 3.71 -1.44 7.00
N ARG A 149 2.84 -0.83 6.17
CA ARG A 149 3.09 -0.65 4.74
C ARG A 149 3.66 0.73 4.47
N CYS A 150 4.72 0.77 3.71
CA CYS A 150 5.32 1.98 3.18
C CYS A 150 5.34 1.89 1.65
N ASN A 151 4.57 2.75 0.98
CA ASN A 151 4.66 2.89 -0.47
C ASN A 151 5.89 3.71 -0.80
N ILE A 152 6.77 3.14 -1.59
CA ILE A 152 8.00 3.79 -2.01
C ILE A 152 7.75 4.59 -3.28
N THR A 153 8.34 5.76 -3.35
CA THR A 153 8.33 6.65 -4.51
C THR A 153 9.75 7.15 -4.78
N ILE A 154 9.96 7.81 -5.89
CA ILE A 154 11.26 8.42 -6.22
C ILE A 154 11.69 9.48 -5.21
N GLU A 155 10.72 10.15 -4.56
CA GLU A 155 10.95 11.18 -3.56
C GLU A 155 11.23 10.62 -2.15
N THR A 156 10.88 9.36 -1.90
CA THR A 156 11.02 8.73 -0.58
C THR A 156 12.46 8.83 -0.08
N ASP A 157 12.62 9.38 1.12
CA ASP A 157 13.93 9.62 1.71
C ASP A 157 14.07 9.06 3.14
N GLU A 158 15.22 9.34 3.79
CA GLU A 158 15.51 8.88 5.15
C GLU A 158 14.50 9.41 6.16
N ASP A 159 14.01 10.64 6.00
CA ASP A 159 13.04 11.26 6.91
C ASP A 159 11.66 10.62 6.81
N ASP A 160 11.27 10.20 5.61
CA ASP A 160 10.02 9.48 5.39
C ASP A 160 10.09 8.06 5.95
N LEU A 161 11.25 7.41 5.85
CA LEU A 161 11.44 6.03 6.27
C LEU A 161 11.73 5.88 7.76
N LEU A 162 12.73 6.62 8.27
CA LEU A 162 13.18 6.52 9.67
C LEU A 162 12.46 7.48 10.59
N GLY A 163 12.06 8.64 10.06
CA GLY A 163 11.36 9.69 10.81
C GLY A 163 12.09 11.01 10.77
N GLY A 164 11.37 12.05 11.14
CA GLY A 164 11.84 13.41 11.08
C GLY A 164 11.20 14.32 12.12
N TYR A 165 11.72 15.52 12.21
CA TYR A 165 11.11 16.56 13.04
C TYR A 165 9.88 17.12 12.35
N ARG A 166 8.79 17.27 13.12
CA ARG A 166 7.52 17.85 12.66
C ARG A 166 7.07 18.94 13.62
N LEU A 167 6.44 19.98 13.08
CA LEU A 167 5.84 21.03 13.88
C LEU A 167 4.46 20.57 14.36
N LYS A 168 4.28 20.42 15.68
CA LYS A 168 3.02 20.05 16.30
C LYS A 168 2.71 20.99 17.46
N ASP A 169 1.56 21.64 17.44
CA ASP A 169 1.12 22.60 18.47
C ASP A 169 2.17 23.70 18.80
N GLY A 170 2.91 24.16 17.78
CA GLY A 170 3.94 25.20 17.92
C GLY A 170 5.28 24.70 18.47
N GLN A 171 5.44 23.37 18.64
CA GLN A 171 6.68 22.76 19.11
C GLN A 171 7.25 21.83 18.03
N THR A 172 8.56 21.82 17.91
CA THR A 172 9.26 20.85 17.06
C THR A 172 9.39 19.53 17.80
N VAL A 173 8.77 18.48 17.27
CA VAL A 173 8.77 17.14 17.86
C VAL A 173 9.30 16.12 16.86
N TRP A 174 10.00 15.11 17.37
CA TRP A 174 10.39 13.96 16.56
C TRP A 174 9.19 13.04 16.34
N GLN A 175 8.98 12.63 15.10
CA GLN A 175 8.00 11.61 14.73
C GLN A 175 8.72 10.44 14.08
N ASN A 176 8.54 9.22 14.62
CA ASN A 176 9.07 8.01 14.00
C ASN A 176 8.46 7.80 12.62
N GLY A 177 9.28 7.33 11.68
CA GLY A 177 8.82 6.83 10.39
C GLY A 177 8.37 5.36 10.46
N PRO A 178 7.77 4.85 9.36
CA PRO A 178 7.21 3.51 9.32
C PRO A 178 8.22 2.40 9.61
N VAL A 179 9.47 2.59 9.26
CA VAL A 179 10.56 1.63 9.50
C VAL A 179 10.85 1.50 11.00
N ILE A 180 11.03 2.62 11.68
CA ILE A 180 11.30 2.65 13.12
C ILE A 180 10.09 2.10 13.89
N GLU A 181 8.88 2.47 13.50
CA GLU A 181 7.66 1.92 14.08
C GLU A 181 7.58 0.39 13.93
N ALA A 182 7.87 -0.14 12.74
CA ALA A 182 7.87 -1.58 12.50
C ALA A 182 8.93 -2.30 13.35
N MET A 183 10.13 -1.72 13.47
CA MET A 183 11.22 -2.27 14.28
C MET A 183 10.84 -2.29 15.78
N GLU A 184 10.32 -1.19 16.31
CA GLU A 184 9.95 -1.06 17.72
C GLU A 184 8.74 -1.92 18.10
N ARG A 185 7.85 -2.22 17.16
CA ARG A 185 6.69 -3.10 17.37
C ARG A 185 7.01 -4.58 17.13
N GLY A 186 8.06 -4.90 16.39
CA GLY A 186 8.33 -6.26 15.90
C GLY A 186 7.36 -6.67 14.79
N ALA A 187 6.85 -5.69 14.04
CA ALA A 187 5.91 -5.87 12.94
C ALA A 187 6.58 -6.33 11.64
N VAL A 188 5.79 -6.72 10.66
CA VAL A 188 6.24 -6.90 9.28
C VAL A 188 6.24 -5.54 8.59
N LEU A 189 7.39 -5.10 8.11
CA LEU A 189 7.53 -3.92 7.27
C LEU A 189 7.33 -4.33 5.81
N LEU A 190 6.33 -3.79 5.16
CA LEU A 190 6.09 -3.98 3.72
C LEU A 190 6.54 -2.73 2.97
N LEU A 191 7.63 -2.85 2.21
CA LEU A 191 8.11 -1.83 1.28
C LEU A 191 7.48 -2.11 -0.08
N ASP A 192 6.44 -1.36 -0.43
CA ASP A 192 5.70 -1.60 -1.67
C ASP A 192 6.24 -0.71 -2.80
N GLU A 193 6.40 -1.30 -3.99
CA GLU A 193 6.95 -0.66 -5.19
C GLU A 193 8.39 -0.16 -5.00
N ILE A 194 9.25 -0.99 -4.38
CA ILE A 194 10.62 -0.60 -4.02
C ILE A 194 11.51 -0.27 -5.23
N ASP A 195 11.17 -0.75 -6.39
CA ASP A 195 11.85 -0.45 -7.66
C ASP A 195 11.65 0.99 -8.16
N LEU A 196 10.76 1.77 -7.51
CA LEU A 196 10.68 3.22 -7.73
C LEU A 196 11.70 4.00 -6.88
N ALA A 197 12.35 3.35 -5.91
CA ALA A 197 13.25 4.01 -4.96
C ALA A 197 14.46 4.65 -5.65
N SER A 198 14.82 5.84 -5.18
CA SER A 198 16.13 6.44 -5.47
C SER A 198 17.22 5.83 -4.57
N ASN A 199 18.48 6.21 -4.78
CA ASN A 199 19.60 5.77 -3.93
C ASN A 199 19.46 6.14 -2.44
N LYS A 200 18.51 7.00 -2.07
CA LYS A 200 18.21 7.36 -0.68
C LYS A 200 17.74 6.15 0.15
N ILE A 201 17.19 5.10 -0.50
CA ILE A 201 16.79 3.84 0.13
C ILE A 201 17.94 3.10 0.84
N MET A 202 19.19 3.44 0.52
CA MET A 202 20.38 2.81 1.11
C MET A 202 20.47 2.98 2.63
N CYS A 203 19.75 3.91 3.23
CA CYS A 203 19.62 4.04 4.68
C CYS A 203 19.04 2.78 5.35
N LEU A 204 18.36 1.89 4.57
CA LEU A 204 17.81 0.63 5.05
C LEU A 204 18.81 -0.53 5.08
N GLN A 205 20.02 -0.39 4.54
CA GLN A 205 21.01 -1.49 4.52
C GLN A 205 21.26 -2.12 5.90
N PRO A 206 21.54 -1.35 6.98
CA PRO A 206 21.77 -1.94 8.30
C PRO A 206 20.56 -2.68 8.85
N ILE A 207 19.36 -2.23 8.46
CA ILE A 207 18.08 -2.81 8.88
C ILE A 207 17.85 -4.15 8.20
N LEU A 208 18.19 -4.26 6.92
CA LEU A 208 18.12 -5.51 6.15
C LEU A 208 19.13 -6.56 6.62
N GLU A 209 20.18 -6.16 7.34
CA GLU A 209 21.11 -7.04 8.02
C GLU A 209 20.60 -7.51 9.41
N GLY A 210 19.47 -6.96 9.88
CA GLY A 210 18.89 -7.28 11.18
C GLY A 210 19.61 -6.65 12.38
N SER A 211 20.60 -5.77 12.13
CA SER A 211 21.46 -5.21 13.17
C SER A 211 20.85 -4.02 13.90
N GLY A 212 19.89 -3.36 13.32
CA GLY A 212 19.35 -2.08 13.81
C GLY A 212 19.99 -0.87 13.14
N VAL A 213 19.50 0.31 13.47
CA VAL A 213 19.89 1.57 12.84
C VAL A 213 20.18 2.66 13.87
N TYR A 214 21.21 3.44 13.61
CA TYR A 214 21.51 4.64 14.38
C TYR A 214 20.82 5.86 13.73
N VAL A 215 19.80 6.37 14.42
CA VAL A 215 19.05 7.55 13.96
C VAL A 215 19.81 8.79 14.40
N LYS A 216 20.61 9.35 13.48
CA LYS A 216 21.54 10.47 13.75
C LYS A 216 20.84 11.70 14.33
N LYS A 217 19.66 12.05 13.82
CA LYS A 217 18.91 13.26 14.21
C LYS A 217 18.50 13.29 15.67
N ILE A 218 18.31 12.14 16.29
CA ILE A 218 17.92 12.00 17.71
C ILE A 218 18.98 11.30 18.55
N ASN A 219 20.15 11.02 17.97
CA ASN A 219 21.26 10.35 18.64
C ASN A 219 20.85 9.05 19.34
N LYS A 220 20.02 8.23 18.67
CA LYS A 220 19.46 7.01 19.25
C LYS A 220 19.73 5.81 18.34
N PHE A 221 20.22 4.72 18.95
CA PHE A 221 20.30 3.43 18.25
C PHE A 221 19.00 2.63 18.47
N VAL A 222 18.33 2.25 17.39
CA VAL A 222 17.10 1.46 17.42
C VAL A 222 17.39 0.04 17.00
N LYS A 223 17.08 -0.93 17.88
CA LYS A 223 17.18 -2.36 17.60
C LYS A 223 15.80 -2.93 17.24
N PRO A 224 15.73 -3.85 16.26
CA PRO A 224 14.46 -4.49 15.95
C PRO A 224 14.02 -5.42 17.09
N LYS A 225 12.74 -5.36 17.45
CA LYS A 225 12.12 -6.32 18.36
C LYS A 225 11.90 -7.67 17.67
N LEU A 226 11.76 -8.71 18.48
CA LEU A 226 11.47 -10.05 18.02
C LEU A 226 10.20 -10.06 17.13
N GLY A 227 10.32 -10.68 15.97
CA GLY A 227 9.25 -10.75 14.99
C GLY A 227 9.35 -9.72 13.87
N PHE A 228 10.18 -8.68 14.02
CA PHE A 228 10.42 -7.76 12.91
C PHE A 228 10.92 -8.52 11.67
N ASN A 229 10.36 -8.18 10.52
CA ASN A 229 10.82 -8.68 9.23
C ASN A 229 10.53 -7.65 8.14
N VAL A 230 11.25 -7.73 7.03
CA VAL A 230 11.07 -6.85 5.88
C VAL A 230 10.63 -7.66 4.67
N ILE A 231 9.57 -7.22 4.02
CA ILE A 231 9.11 -7.77 2.74
C ILE A 231 9.03 -6.61 1.76
N ALA A 232 9.69 -6.74 0.62
CA ALA A 232 9.67 -5.76 -0.45
C ALA A 232 8.90 -6.31 -1.66
N THR A 233 8.11 -5.46 -2.33
CA THR A 233 7.47 -5.79 -3.61
C THR A 233 7.99 -4.89 -4.72
N ALA A 234 8.13 -5.45 -5.91
CA ALA A 234 8.58 -4.75 -7.11
C ALA A 234 7.86 -5.26 -8.35
N ASN A 235 7.82 -4.46 -9.40
CA ASN A 235 7.35 -4.90 -10.71
C ASN A 235 8.51 -5.46 -11.55
N THR A 236 9.73 -5.04 -11.26
CA THR A 236 10.96 -5.49 -11.89
C THR A 236 11.79 -6.35 -10.93
N LYS A 237 12.88 -6.96 -11.43
CA LYS A 237 13.84 -7.70 -10.57
C LYS A 237 14.89 -6.78 -9.94
N GLY A 238 14.63 -5.47 -9.90
CA GLY A 238 15.58 -4.47 -9.42
C GLY A 238 16.56 -3.99 -10.51
N GLN A 239 16.40 -4.43 -11.73
CA GLN A 239 17.25 -4.09 -12.88
C GLN A 239 16.69 -2.93 -13.71
N GLY A 240 15.60 -2.29 -13.24
CA GLY A 240 14.88 -1.29 -14.03
C GLY A 240 14.05 -1.91 -15.15
N SER A 241 13.62 -1.09 -16.10
CA SER A 241 12.88 -1.50 -17.30
C SER A 241 13.59 -0.99 -18.54
N ASP A 242 14.40 -1.85 -19.17
CA ASP A 242 15.11 -1.52 -20.41
C ASP A 242 14.14 -1.41 -21.60
N ASP A 243 12.98 -2.06 -21.51
CA ASP A 243 11.94 -2.08 -22.54
C ASP A 243 10.91 -0.94 -22.39
N GLY A 244 11.10 -0.04 -21.43
CA GLY A 244 10.20 1.10 -21.17
C GLY A 244 8.82 0.75 -20.65
N LYS A 245 8.50 -0.53 -20.42
CA LYS A 245 7.18 -0.99 -19.96
C LYS A 245 6.85 -0.56 -18.52
N PHE A 246 7.88 -0.33 -17.70
CA PHE A 246 7.73 0.12 -16.32
C PHE A 246 8.39 1.48 -16.12
N ILE A 247 7.73 2.52 -16.64
CA ILE A 247 8.20 3.91 -16.56
C ILE A 247 8.36 4.30 -15.08
N GLY A 248 9.52 4.90 -14.76
CA GLY A 248 9.83 5.38 -13.40
C GLY A 248 10.50 4.35 -12.50
N THR A 249 10.69 3.11 -12.94
CA THR A 249 11.50 2.15 -12.17
C THR A 249 12.99 2.46 -12.33
N ASN A 250 13.71 2.31 -11.23
CA ASN A 250 15.15 2.53 -11.15
C ASN A 250 15.90 1.19 -11.05
N VAL A 251 17.17 1.22 -11.45
CA VAL A 251 18.09 0.12 -11.16
C VAL A 251 18.48 0.21 -9.68
N LEU A 252 18.11 -0.81 -8.92
CA LEU A 252 18.48 -0.91 -7.51
C LEU A 252 19.94 -1.35 -7.38
N ASN A 253 20.59 -0.86 -6.32
CA ASN A 253 21.96 -1.24 -6.02
C ASN A 253 22.06 -2.74 -5.70
N GLU A 254 22.99 -3.46 -6.33
CA GLU A 254 23.19 -4.90 -6.16
C GLU A 254 23.45 -5.27 -4.69
N ALA A 255 24.30 -4.49 -3.99
CA ALA A 255 24.56 -4.72 -2.58
C ALA A 255 23.31 -4.56 -1.69
N PHE A 256 22.31 -3.80 -2.13
CA PHE A 256 21.02 -3.70 -1.45
C PHE A 256 20.16 -4.96 -1.72
N LEU A 257 20.12 -5.43 -2.96
CA LEU A 257 19.35 -6.61 -3.37
C LEU A 257 19.89 -7.89 -2.70
N GLU A 258 21.20 -8.04 -2.59
CA GLU A 258 21.89 -9.17 -1.92
C GLU A 258 21.50 -9.35 -0.44
N ARG A 259 20.93 -8.30 0.18
CA ARG A 259 20.40 -8.38 1.56
C ARG A 259 19.03 -9.02 1.68
N PHE A 260 18.42 -9.37 0.55
CA PHE A 260 17.21 -10.18 0.51
C PHE A 260 17.58 -11.64 0.20
N PRO A 261 17.66 -12.52 1.21
CA PRO A 261 18.09 -13.91 1.00
C PRO A 261 17.12 -14.72 0.15
N VAL A 262 15.90 -14.22 -0.06
CA VAL A 262 14.87 -14.87 -0.86
C VAL A 262 14.22 -13.87 -1.81
N THR A 263 14.18 -14.25 -3.09
CA THR A 263 13.41 -13.58 -4.13
C THR A 263 12.32 -14.53 -4.65
N PHE A 264 11.05 -14.12 -4.50
CA PHE A 264 9.93 -14.82 -5.09
C PHE A 264 9.49 -14.13 -6.38
N GLU A 265 9.43 -14.88 -7.46
CA GLU A 265 8.78 -14.41 -8.68
C GLU A 265 7.31 -14.82 -8.66
N GLN A 266 6.43 -13.80 -8.55
CA GLN A 266 5.00 -14.00 -8.52
C GLN A 266 4.42 -13.91 -9.92
N GLN A 267 3.98 -15.05 -10.43
CA GLN A 267 3.26 -15.15 -11.69
C GLN A 267 1.76 -14.84 -11.52
N TYR A 268 1.04 -14.65 -12.62
CA TYR A 268 -0.41 -14.67 -12.57
C TYR A 268 -0.93 -16.04 -12.13
N PRO A 269 -2.12 -16.12 -11.51
CA PRO A 269 -2.71 -17.39 -11.13
C PRO A 269 -2.94 -18.28 -12.36
N THR A 270 -2.94 -19.59 -12.16
CA THR A 270 -3.40 -20.53 -13.21
C THR A 270 -4.88 -20.25 -13.55
N ALA A 271 -5.31 -20.54 -14.76
CA ALA A 271 -6.68 -20.28 -15.23
C ALA A 271 -7.76 -20.78 -14.24
N LYS A 272 -7.59 -22.00 -13.67
CA LYS A 272 -8.53 -22.53 -12.66
C LYS A 272 -8.60 -21.71 -11.39
N VAL A 273 -7.46 -21.21 -10.92
CA VAL A 273 -7.39 -20.41 -9.70
C VAL A 273 -7.92 -19.01 -9.96
N GLU A 274 -7.59 -18.40 -11.10
CA GLU A 274 -8.07 -17.09 -11.49
C GLU A 274 -9.58 -17.07 -11.71
N GLU A 275 -10.13 -18.11 -12.33
CA GLU A 275 -11.57 -18.32 -12.48
C GLU A 275 -12.27 -18.38 -11.12
N LYS A 276 -11.66 -19.08 -10.14
CA LYS A 276 -12.18 -19.10 -8.77
C LYS A 276 -12.15 -17.72 -8.13
N ILE A 277 -11.08 -16.94 -8.31
CA ILE A 277 -10.96 -15.56 -7.80
C ILE A 277 -12.08 -14.69 -8.38
N VAL A 278 -12.23 -14.70 -9.71
CA VAL A 278 -13.24 -13.91 -10.42
C VAL A 278 -14.66 -14.33 -10.03
N ALA A 279 -14.92 -15.63 -9.95
CA ALA A 279 -16.23 -16.16 -9.55
C ALA A 279 -16.61 -15.76 -8.12
N GLN A 280 -15.66 -15.81 -7.16
CA GLN A 280 -15.90 -15.33 -5.80
C GLN A 280 -16.22 -13.83 -5.78
N LYS A 281 -15.49 -13.01 -6.51
CA LYS A 281 -15.76 -11.56 -6.61
C LYS A 281 -17.10 -11.27 -7.27
N LEU A 282 -17.51 -12.04 -8.28
CA LEU A 282 -18.85 -11.96 -8.85
C LEU A 282 -19.94 -12.28 -7.81
N VAL A 283 -19.74 -13.32 -7.00
CA VAL A 283 -20.68 -13.66 -5.92
C VAL A 283 -20.77 -12.54 -4.89
N SER A 284 -19.65 -11.98 -4.45
CA SER A 284 -19.60 -10.84 -3.52
C SER A 284 -20.25 -9.58 -4.11
N ALA A 285 -20.18 -9.40 -5.45
CA ALA A 285 -20.88 -8.34 -6.19
C ALA A 285 -22.37 -8.66 -6.46
N GLY A 286 -22.92 -9.74 -5.87
CA GLY A 286 -24.32 -10.14 -6.04
C GLY A 286 -24.65 -10.81 -7.38
N LYS A 287 -23.65 -11.37 -8.07
CA LYS A 287 -23.80 -12.06 -9.35
C LYS A 287 -23.20 -13.47 -9.28
N ARG A 288 -23.97 -14.48 -9.69
CA ARG A 288 -23.47 -15.84 -9.88
C ARG A 288 -23.44 -16.12 -11.38
N ASP A 289 -22.31 -15.89 -12.01
CA ASP A 289 -22.13 -16.09 -13.45
C ASP A 289 -20.78 -16.76 -13.71
N GLN A 290 -20.77 -18.08 -13.61
CA GLN A 290 -19.58 -18.90 -13.80
C GLN A 290 -19.08 -18.84 -15.26
N LYS A 291 -20.01 -18.77 -16.23
CA LYS A 291 -19.64 -18.63 -17.64
C LYS A 291 -18.90 -17.30 -17.88
N PHE A 292 -19.37 -16.21 -17.27
CA PHE A 292 -18.71 -14.93 -17.39
C PHE A 292 -17.31 -14.95 -16.75
N ALA A 293 -17.15 -15.59 -15.57
CA ALA A 293 -15.85 -15.76 -14.96
C ALA A 293 -14.88 -16.53 -15.86
N HIS A 294 -15.34 -17.64 -16.43
CA HIS A 294 -14.56 -18.44 -17.38
C HIS A 294 -14.15 -17.64 -18.63
N ASN A 295 -15.09 -16.93 -19.24
CA ASN A 295 -14.85 -16.14 -20.44
C ASN A 295 -13.84 -15.00 -20.17
N LEU A 296 -13.95 -14.31 -19.02
CA LEU A 296 -13.01 -13.27 -18.62
C LEU A 296 -11.59 -13.81 -18.46
N VAL A 297 -11.43 -14.98 -17.86
CA VAL A 297 -10.11 -15.60 -17.68
C VAL A 297 -9.53 -16.06 -18.99
N THR A 298 -10.33 -16.70 -19.85
CA THR A 298 -9.94 -17.10 -21.21
C THR A 298 -9.48 -15.89 -22.03
N TRP A 299 -10.25 -14.81 -22.00
CA TRP A 299 -9.92 -13.55 -22.66
C TRP A 299 -8.60 -12.97 -22.18
N ALA A 300 -8.39 -12.90 -20.85
CA ALA A 300 -7.15 -12.40 -20.29
C ALA A 300 -5.95 -13.29 -20.63
N ASP A 301 -6.12 -14.60 -20.68
CA ASP A 301 -5.05 -15.55 -21.03
C ASP A 301 -4.58 -15.36 -22.48
N VAL A 302 -5.50 -15.16 -23.41
CA VAL A 302 -5.16 -14.85 -24.81
C VAL A 302 -4.38 -13.53 -24.91
N ILE A 303 -4.85 -12.47 -24.24
CA ILE A 303 -4.16 -11.16 -24.25
C ILE A 303 -2.76 -11.28 -23.66
N ARG A 304 -2.60 -12.01 -22.55
CA ARG A 304 -1.28 -12.19 -21.91
C ARG A 304 -0.31 -12.99 -22.79
N LYS A 305 -0.80 -13.99 -23.54
CA LYS A 305 0.00 -14.72 -24.52
C LYS A 305 0.45 -13.80 -25.63
N THR A 306 -0.47 -13.03 -26.21
CA THR A 306 -0.14 -12.05 -27.25
C THR A 306 0.84 -10.97 -26.77
N TYR A 307 0.70 -10.50 -25.51
CA TYR A 307 1.63 -9.58 -24.87
C TYR A 307 3.05 -10.18 -24.74
N ASN A 308 3.14 -11.43 -24.30
CA ASN A 308 4.43 -12.12 -24.18
C ASN A 308 5.10 -12.36 -25.52
N ASP A 309 4.31 -12.55 -26.59
CA ASP A 309 4.77 -12.71 -27.98
C ASP A 309 5.08 -11.35 -28.65
N GLY A 310 4.87 -10.22 -27.94
CA GLY A 310 5.15 -8.86 -28.44
C GLY A 310 4.07 -8.28 -29.35
N GLY A 311 2.93 -8.95 -29.50
CA GLY A 311 1.84 -8.51 -30.39
C GLY A 311 0.92 -7.43 -29.80
N VAL A 312 1.04 -7.09 -28.52
CA VAL A 312 0.34 -5.98 -27.86
C VAL A 312 1.20 -5.44 -26.72
N ASP A 313 1.10 -4.15 -26.43
CA ASP A 313 1.86 -3.49 -25.37
C ASP A 313 1.11 -3.42 -24.03
N GLU A 314 -0.18 -3.73 -24.04
CA GLU A 314 -1.05 -3.66 -22.85
C GLU A 314 -1.49 -5.06 -22.39
N ILE A 315 -1.74 -5.19 -21.08
CA ILE A 315 -2.08 -6.46 -20.45
C ILE A 315 -3.36 -6.36 -19.61
N ILE A 316 -4.11 -7.45 -19.58
CA ILE A 316 -5.24 -7.61 -18.64
C ILE A 316 -4.77 -8.39 -17.42
N SER A 317 -4.57 -7.70 -16.32
CA SER A 317 -4.15 -8.28 -15.03
C SER A 317 -5.32 -8.93 -14.28
N THR A 318 -5.02 -9.81 -13.32
CA THR A 318 -6.05 -10.36 -12.40
C THR A 318 -6.80 -9.26 -11.65
N ARG A 319 -6.12 -8.18 -11.26
CA ARG A 319 -6.76 -6.99 -10.67
C ARG A 319 -7.81 -6.40 -11.61
N ARG A 320 -7.52 -6.33 -12.91
CA ARG A 320 -8.46 -5.83 -13.91
C ARG A 320 -9.70 -6.72 -14.02
N LEU A 321 -9.53 -8.04 -13.98
CA LEU A 321 -10.65 -8.98 -13.97
C LEU A 321 -11.54 -8.81 -12.74
N VAL A 322 -10.94 -8.60 -11.57
CA VAL A 322 -11.68 -8.31 -10.34
C VAL A 322 -12.47 -7.01 -10.47
N HIS A 323 -11.88 -5.94 -11.00
CA HIS A 323 -12.60 -4.68 -11.25
C HIS A 323 -13.76 -4.85 -12.25
N ILE A 324 -13.59 -5.67 -13.28
CA ILE A 324 -14.68 -5.98 -14.23
C ILE A 324 -15.82 -6.72 -13.52
N ALA A 325 -15.48 -7.67 -12.64
CA ALA A 325 -16.50 -8.39 -11.86
C ALA A 325 -17.28 -7.45 -10.92
N GLU A 326 -16.61 -6.55 -10.24
CA GLU A 326 -17.22 -5.52 -9.40
C GLU A 326 -18.08 -4.54 -10.22
N ALA A 327 -17.55 -4.06 -11.35
CA ALA A 327 -18.28 -3.19 -12.28
C ALA A 327 -19.54 -3.86 -12.83
N TYR A 328 -19.50 -5.16 -13.12
CA TYR A 328 -20.68 -5.91 -13.53
C TYR A 328 -21.74 -5.98 -12.41
N GLY A 329 -21.33 -6.09 -11.16
CA GLY A 329 -22.25 -5.99 -10.02
C GLY A 329 -22.98 -4.64 -9.98
N ILE A 330 -22.26 -3.53 -10.25
CA ILE A 330 -22.80 -2.16 -10.25
C ILE A 330 -23.67 -1.90 -11.48
N PHE A 331 -23.12 -2.08 -12.68
CA PHE A 331 -23.77 -1.69 -13.93
C PHE A 331 -24.75 -2.72 -14.47
N ARG A 332 -24.72 -3.95 -13.98
CA ARG A 332 -25.57 -5.07 -14.41
C ARG A 332 -25.51 -5.40 -15.90
N ASN A 333 -24.47 -4.95 -16.58
CA ASN A 333 -24.22 -5.16 -18.01
C ASN A 333 -22.75 -5.55 -18.21
N LYS A 334 -22.50 -6.73 -18.77
CA LYS A 334 -21.17 -7.32 -18.97
C LYS A 334 -20.30 -6.47 -19.91
N MET A 335 -20.84 -6.12 -21.07
CA MET A 335 -20.10 -5.34 -22.07
C MET A 335 -19.78 -3.93 -21.56
N LYS A 336 -20.71 -3.31 -20.84
CA LYS A 336 -20.43 -2.02 -20.19
C LYS A 336 -19.34 -2.14 -19.13
N ALA A 337 -19.35 -3.20 -18.31
CA ALA A 337 -18.32 -3.43 -17.30
C ALA A 337 -16.93 -3.61 -17.93
N ILE A 338 -16.82 -4.38 -19.02
CA ILE A 338 -15.58 -4.53 -19.77
C ILE A 338 -15.15 -3.18 -20.37
N ALA A 339 -16.05 -2.50 -21.07
CA ALA A 339 -15.74 -1.24 -21.73
C ALA A 339 -15.20 -0.18 -20.77
N VAL A 340 -15.87 0.05 -19.61
CA VAL A 340 -15.41 1.06 -18.63
C VAL A 340 -14.08 0.69 -17.98
N CYS A 341 -13.81 -0.59 -17.81
CA CYS A 341 -12.54 -1.06 -17.25
C CYS A 341 -11.39 -1.08 -18.26
N THR A 342 -11.67 -0.96 -19.55
CA THR A 342 -10.68 -0.90 -20.64
C THR A 342 -10.50 0.51 -21.22
N ASN A 343 -11.33 1.49 -20.82
CA ASN A 343 -11.27 2.87 -21.33
C ASN A 343 -9.95 3.61 -21.14
N ARG A 344 -9.04 3.12 -20.28
CA ARG A 344 -7.73 3.73 -20.09
C ARG A 344 -6.73 3.39 -21.23
N PHE A 345 -7.04 2.34 -22.00
CA PHE A 345 -6.23 1.96 -23.14
C PHE A 345 -6.53 2.89 -24.32
N ASP A 346 -5.62 2.98 -25.27
CA ASP A 346 -5.90 3.65 -26.53
C ASP A 346 -7.07 3.00 -27.27
N ASP A 347 -7.64 3.72 -28.23
CA ASP A 347 -8.88 3.29 -28.89
C ASP A 347 -8.71 2.00 -29.71
N ASP A 348 -7.55 1.78 -30.33
CA ASP A 348 -7.27 0.60 -31.13
C ASP A 348 -7.10 -0.64 -30.25
N THR A 349 -6.29 -0.54 -29.18
CA THR A 349 -6.14 -1.61 -28.18
C THR A 349 -7.48 -1.96 -27.51
N LYS A 350 -8.25 -0.94 -27.13
CA LYS A 350 -9.56 -1.13 -26.52
C LYS A 350 -10.52 -1.85 -27.47
N SER A 351 -10.60 -1.41 -28.73
CA SER A 351 -11.45 -2.05 -29.76
C SER A 351 -11.05 -3.51 -29.95
N SER A 352 -9.76 -3.78 -30.12
CA SER A 352 -9.22 -5.14 -30.26
C SER A 352 -9.55 -6.03 -29.07
N PHE A 353 -9.47 -5.50 -27.84
CA PHE A 353 -9.79 -6.25 -26.62
C PHE A 353 -11.29 -6.56 -26.52
N VAL A 354 -12.16 -5.61 -26.87
CA VAL A 354 -13.63 -5.81 -26.86
C VAL A 354 -14.04 -6.82 -27.94
N ASP A 355 -13.48 -6.74 -29.13
CA ASP A 355 -13.75 -7.68 -30.24
C ASP A 355 -13.28 -9.09 -29.87
N LEU A 356 -12.09 -9.20 -29.27
CA LEU A 356 -11.59 -10.47 -28.75
C LEU A 356 -12.54 -11.08 -27.71
N TYR A 357 -13.06 -10.26 -26.77
CA TYR A 357 -14.02 -10.75 -25.79
C TYR A 357 -15.29 -11.28 -26.47
N THR A 358 -15.78 -10.60 -27.49
CA THR A 358 -16.97 -11.02 -28.25
C THR A 358 -16.76 -12.39 -28.91
N LYS A 359 -15.58 -12.65 -29.45
CA LYS A 359 -15.19 -13.97 -30.00
C LYS A 359 -15.17 -15.03 -28.89
N VAL A 360 -14.59 -14.75 -27.74
CA VAL A 360 -14.59 -15.68 -26.58
C VAL A 360 -16.01 -15.97 -26.10
N ASP A 361 -16.87 -14.98 -25.98
CA ASP A 361 -18.27 -15.17 -25.52
C ASP A 361 -19.12 -15.98 -26.53
N SER A 362 -18.80 -15.92 -27.82
CA SER A 362 -19.41 -16.73 -28.88
C SER A 362 -18.96 -18.20 -28.88
N GLY A 363 -17.93 -18.56 -28.07
CA GLY A 363 -17.47 -19.94 -27.90
C GLY A 363 -16.29 -20.35 -28.80
N ALA A 364 -15.59 -19.41 -29.41
CA ALA A 364 -14.33 -19.69 -30.12
C ALA A 364 -13.25 -20.21 -29.15
N SER A 365 -12.50 -21.25 -29.54
CA SER A 365 -11.43 -21.80 -28.71
C SER A 365 -10.22 -20.88 -28.70
N VAL A 366 -9.40 -20.92 -27.63
CA VAL A 366 -8.17 -20.15 -27.50
C VAL A 366 -7.22 -20.43 -28.68
N ASP A 367 -7.10 -21.70 -29.07
CA ASP A 367 -6.22 -22.12 -30.17
C ASP A 367 -6.68 -21.58 -31.53
N GLN A 368 -8.00 -21.55 -31.78
CA GLN A 368 -8.58 -20.92 -32.97
C GLN A 368 -8.32 -19.41 -33.02
N ILE A 369 -8.54 -18.72 -31.88
CA ILE A 369 -8.33 -17.27 -31.80
C ILE A 369 -6.86 -16.90 -32.04
N LEU A 370 -5.92 -17.68 -31.48
CA LEU A 370 -4.49 -17.46 -31.67
C LEU A 370 -4.02 -17.79 -33.10
N SER A 371 -4.57 -18.84 -33.71
CA SER A 371 -4.27 -19.19 -35.11
C SER A 371 -4.79 -18.14 -36.07
N ASP A 372 -6.03 -17.65 -35.86
CA ASP A 372 -6.65 -16.62 -36.68
C ASP A 372 -5.86 -15.29 -36.59
N LYS A 373 -5.32 -14.93 -35.41
CA LYS A 373 -4.47 -13.75 -35.26
C LYS A 373 -3.15 -13.89 -36.01
N LYS A 374 -2.44 -15.00 -35.89
CA LYS A 374 -1.20 -15.24 -36.63
C LYS A 374 -1.42 -15.20 -38.14
N ALA A 375 -2.51 -15.80 -38.61
CA ALA A 375 -2.85 -15.75 -40.02
C ALA A 375 -3.19 -14.33 -40.50
N ALA A 376 -3.81 -13.50 -39.66
CA ALA A 376 -4.10 -12.10 -39.97
C ALA A 376 -2.81 -11.25 -40.02
N GLU A 377 -1.91 -11.42 -39.07
CA GLU A 377 -0.60 -10.75 -39.02
C GLU A 377 0.28 -11.15 -40.24
N GLU A 378 0.31 -12.43 -40.61
CA GLU A 378 1.02 -12.89 -41.80
C GLU A 378 0.42 -12.33 -43.09
N ALA A 379 -0.91 -12.19 -43.15
CA ALA A 379 -1.58 -11.60 -44.30
C ALA A 379 -1.31 -10.08 -44.44
N GLU A 380 -1.19 -9.37 -43.31
CA GLU A 380 -0.88 -7.94 -43.25
C GLU A 380 0.56 -7.69 -43.74
N ILE A 381 1.54 -8.45 -43.24
CA ILE A 381 2.95 -8.40 -43.69
C ILE A 381 3.08 -8.72 -45.19
N LEU A 382 2.30 -9.67 -45.70
CA LEU A 382 2.28 -10.00 -47.11
C LEU A 382 1.63 -8.91 -47.98
N SER A 383 0.66 -8.17 -47.43
CA SER A 383 0.05 -7.04 -48.14
C SER A 383 0.96 -5.81 -48.18
N GLU A 384 1.69 -5.53 -47.10
CA GLU A 384 2.69 -4.44 -47.06
C GLU A 384 3.85 -4.70 -48.04
N LYS A 385 4.39 -5.92 -48.08
CA LYS A 385 5.43 -6.28 -49.06
C LYS A 385 4.98 -6.16 -50.48
N LYS A 386 3.70 -6.40 -50.79
CA LYS A 386 3.16 -6.24 -52.13
C LYS A 386 2.95 -4.78 -52.52
N SER A 387 2.71 -3.89 -51.54
CA SER A 387 2.64 -2.45 -51.79
C SER A 387 4.01 -1.85 -52.08
N ASP A 388 5.05 -2.28 -51.34
CA ASP A 388 6.42 -1.83 -51.57
C ASP A 388 6.97 -2.31 -52.92
N ASP A 389 6.76 -3.58 -53.30
CA ASP A 389 7.14 -4.10 -54.63
C ASP A 389 6.43 -3.39 -55.79
N SER A 390 5.21 -2.85 -55.57
CA SER A 390 4.46 -2.12 -56.61
C SER A 390 4.89 -0.64 -56.74
N GLU A 391 5.52 -0.08 -55.70
CA GLU A 391 6.09 1.28 -55.78
C GLU A 391 7.50 1.28 -56.44
N GLU A 392 8.32 0.22 -56.24
CA GLU A 392 9.59 0.08 -56.91
C GLU A 392 9.46 -0.15 -58.45
N GLU A 393 8.44 -0.89 -58.92
CA GLU A 393 8.18 -1.06 -60.35
C GLU A 393 7.66 0.22 -61.06
N SER A 394 7.18 1.22 -60.34
CA SER A 394 6.67 2.47 -60.89
C SER A 394 7.73 3.59 -61.03
N GLU A 395 8.90 3.48 -60.40
CA GLU A 395 10.00 4.46 -60.52
C GLU A 395 10.98 4.18 -61.67
N ASP A 396 11.01 2.96 -62.23
CA ASP A 396 11.94 2.62 -63.32
C ASP A 396 11.40 2.98 -64.72
N ASP A 397 10.17 3.48 -64.89
CA ASP A 397 9.59 3.79 -66.24
C ASP A 397 9.60 5.27 -66.55
N PHE A 398 10.46 6.11 -65.91
CA PHE A 398 10.58 7.56 -66.19
C PHE A 398 12.02 8.02 -66.46
N THR A 399 12.80 7.22 -67.20
CA THR A 399 14.10 7.70 -67.78
C THR A 399 14.28 7.21 -69.19
N VAL A 400 13.74 7.98 -70.15
CA VAL A 400 14.27 8.11 -71.49
C VAL A 400 14.19 9.58 -71.97
#